data_aaa793054a2e7e00b44204ba0acf22b2
#
_entry.id   aaa793054a2e7e00b44204ba0acf22b2
#
_cell.length_a   1.000
_cell.length_b   1.000
_cell.length_c   1.000
_cell.angle_alpha   90.00
_cell.angle_beta   90.00
_cell.angle_gamma   90.00
#
_symmetry.space_group_name_H-M   'P 1'
#
loop_
_entity.id
_entity.type
_entity.pdbx_description
1 polymer ?
#
loop_
_entity_poly.entity_id
_entity_poly.type
_entity_poly.pdbx_seq_one_letter_code
_entity_poly.pdbx_strand_id
1 'polypeptide(L)'
;VTGETSSIGAQSNDSRSVGLRSGGDPSPPDRRPTRERAQLVLAAAALVAVALAPVVVAYLQLGYHGDLTASEEYESPGENADRLLARAVHDAGSDAPADFAWDDRDAAVESVRIALEPRLDALRSSRVESGTVYRVGYNQSAAEAWRAANCPGGPDRQFGDCKVRQGVVIQERAGRTHVLAVAFDMRVISEDAAMERTVVVPSVG
;
A
#
# COMPACT_ATOMS: atom_id res chain seq x y z
N VAL A 1 39.01 -5.80 20.72
CA VAL A 1 39.18 -6.74 21.82
C VAL A 1 38.34 -7.95 21.51
N THR A 2 39.09 -9.03 21.18
CA THR A 2 38.84 -10.47 21.35
C THR A 2 37.54 -11.00 20.72
N GLY A 3 37.54 -11.84 19.70
CA GLY A 3 38.34 -13.05 19.50
C GLY A 3 37.65 -14.25 20.11
N GLU A 4 37.11 -15.16 19.32
CA GLU A 4 37.37 -16.57 19.62
C GLU A 4 36.90 -17.48 18.46
N THR A 5 37.89 -18.13 17.95
CA THR A 5 37.88 -19.30 17.06
C THR A 5 37.67 -20.57 17.89
N SER A 6 36.95 -21.56 17.37
CA SER A 6 37.04 -22.98 17.77
C SER A 6 36.62 -23.85 16.59
N SER A 7 37.45 -24.46 15.87
CA SER A 7 38.30 -25.66 16.08
C SER A 7 37.53 -26.98 15.87
N ILE A 8 37.63 -27.53 14.68
CA ILE A 8 38.17 -28.82 14.26
C ILE A 8 37.93 -29.98 15.26
N GLY A 9 37.23 -31.00 14.78
CA GLY A 9 37.21 -32.35 15.34
C GLY A 9 37.23 -33.38 14.24
N ALA A 10 38.44 -33.75 13.86
CA ALA A 10 38.73 -34.95 13.10
C ALA A 10 38.73 -36.17 14.04
N GLN A 11 38.10 -37.25 13.63
CA GLN A 11 38.32 -38.54 14.26
C GLN A 11 38.50 -39.66 13.24
N SER A 12 39.59 -40.25 13.44
CA SER A 12 40.30 -41.33 12.83
C SER A 12 39.53 -42.66 12.76
N ASN A 13 39.64 -43.25 11.59
CA ASN A 13 40.18 -44.55 11.28
C ASN A 13 40.23 -45.61 12.40
N ASP A 14 39.52 -46.69 12.23
CA ASP A 14 39.96 -47.98 12.78
C ASP A 14 39.70 -49.10 11.78
N SER A 15 40.82 -49.63 11.33
CA SER A 15 40.94 -50.79 10.46
C SER A 15 40.89 -52.06 11.32
N ARG A 16 39.95 -52.95 11.03
CA ARG A 16 40.09 -54.37 11.42
C ARG A 16 39.77 -55.29 10.28
N SER A 17 40.80 -55.71 9.68
CA SER A 17 40.90 -56.96 8.94
C SER A 17 40.75 -58.16 9.87
N VAL A 18 39.99 -59.16 9.50
CA VAL A 18 40.33 -60.64 9.60
C VAL A 18 39.09 -61.44 9.14
N GLY A 19 39.30 -62.43 8.29
CA GLY A 19 38.50 -63.62 8.19
C GLY A 19 38.10 -64.09 6.79
N LEU A 20 39.06 -64.71 6.10
CA LEU A 20 38.74 -65.64 5.01
C LEU A 20 37.88 -66.80 5.54
N ARG A 21 36.69 -66.97 4.96
CA ARG A 21 36.10 -68.32 4.87
C ARG A 21 35.55 -68.55 3.47
N SER A 22 36.16 -69.57 2.90
CA SER A 22 35.79 -70.23 1.66
C SER A 22 34.45 -70.92 1.68
N GLY A 23 33.78 -70.93 0.55
CA GLY A 23 32.83 -72.00 0.18
C GLY A 23 31.36 -71.67 0.27
N GLY A 24 30.74 -71.52 -0.86
CA GLY A 24 29.25 -71.52 -1.01
C GLY A 24 28.89 -70.78 -2.27
N ASP A 25 28.72 -71.52 -3.35
CA ASP A 25 28.19 -71.00 -4.61
C ASP A 25 26.76 -70.55 -4.40
N PRO A 26 26.43 -69.27 -4.50
CA PRO A 26 25.03 -68.87 -4.46
C PRO A 26 24.47 -68.79 -5.87
N SER A 27 23.48 -69.60 -6.09
CA SER A 27 22.55 -69.50 -7.24
C SER A 27 22.12 -68.02 -7.43
N PRO A 28 22.00 -67.54 -8.65
CA PRO A 28 21.62 -66.16 -8.89
C PRO A 28 20.24 -65.84 -8.33
N PRO A 29 20.04 -64.79 -7.56
CA PRO A 29 18.73 -64.42 -7.04
C PRO A 29 17.82 -64.02 -8.20
N ASP A 30 16.64 -64.60 -8.16
CA ASP A 30 15.56 -64.41 -9.10
C ASP A 30 15.23 -62.92 -9.22
N ARG A 31 15.66 -62.27 -10.30
CA ARG A 31 15.58 -60.79 -10.52
C ARG A 31 14.19 -60.30 -10.96
N ARG A 32 13.19 -61.16 -10.96
CA ARG A 32 11.87 -60.82 -11.48
C ARG A 32 10.97 -59.97 -10.54
N PRO A 33 10.94 -60.12 -9.20
CA PRO A 33 10.03 -59.35 -8.37
C PRO A 33 10.38 -57.88 -8.19
N THR A 34 11.61 -57.48 -8.44
CA THR A 34 12.03 -56.06 -8.25
C THR A 34 11.60 -55.16 -9.40
N ARG A 35 11.51 -55.70 -10.63
CA ARG A 35 11.11 -54.91 -11.80
C ARG A 35 9.58 -54.61 -11.82
N GLU A 36 8.75 -55.55 -11.39
CA GLU A 36 7.32 -55.36 -11.25
C GLU A 36 6.97 -54.34 -10.14
N ARG A 37 7.69 -54.43 -9.01
CA ARG A 37 7.52 -53.46 -7.92
C ARG A 37 7.96 -52.05 -8.33
N ALA A 38 9.02 -51.92 -9.08
CA ALA A 38 9.47 -50.63 -9.60
C ALA A 38 8.47 -50.05 -10.61
N GLN A 39 7.87 -50.88 -11.46
CA GLN A 39 6.81 -50.43 -12.38
C GLN A 39 5.55 -49.99 -11.65
N LEU A 40 5.12 -50.68 -10.59
CA LEU A 40 3.98 -50.29 -9.77
C LEU A 40 4.23 -48.98 -9.05
N VAL A 41 5.43 -48.73 -8.53
CA VAL A 41 5.79 -47.45 -7.88
C VAL A 41 5.81 -46.31 -8.88
N LEU A 42 6.34 -46.53 -10.09
CA LEU A 42 6.31 -45.51 -11.15
C LEU A 42 4.89 -45.17 -11.62
N ALA A 43 4.05 -46.22 -11.77
CA ALA A 43 2.63 -46.01 -12.13
C ALA A 43 1.89 -45.24 -11.03
N ALA A 44 2.09 -45.60 -9.77
CA ALA A 44 1.48 -44.88 -8.66
C ALA A 44 1.96 -43.42 -8.57
N ALA A 45 3.25 -43.14 -8.76
CA ALA A 45 3.80 -41.79 -8.78
C ALA A 45 3.23 -40.95 -9.93
N ALA A 46 3.05 -41.55 -11.12
CA ALA A 46 2.43 -40.87 -12.26
C ALA A 46 0.96 -40.51 -11.98
N LEU A 47 0.21 -41.40 -11.37
CA LEU A 47 -1.19 -41.14 -11.00
C LEU A 47 -1.32 -40.01 -9.98
N VAL A 48 -0.44 -39.98 -8.97
CA VAL A 48 -0.42 -38.91 -7.98
C VAL A 48 -0.03 -37.55 -8.63
N ALA A 49 0.95 -37.54 -9.53
CA ALA A 49 1.33 -36.34 -10.25
C ALA A 49 0.19 -35.77 -11.11
N VAL A 50 -0.55 -36.65 -11.82
CA VAL A 50 -1.71 -36.21 -12.62
C VAL A 50 -2.86 -35.74 -11.73
N ALA A 51 -3.08 -36.40 -10.59
CA ALA A 51 -4.12 -35.98 -9.64
C ALA A 51 -3.81 -34.63 -8.96
N LEU A 52 -2.54 -34.29 -8.74
CA LEU A 52 -2.11 -33.02 -8.14
C LEU A 52 -2.03 -31.86 -9.16
N ALA A 53 -1.90 -32.16 -10.46
CA ALA A 53 -1.80 -31.13 -11.49
C ALA A 53 -2.96 -30.10 -11.43
N PRO A 54 -4.25 -30.49 -11.36
CA PRO A 54 -5.34 -29.51 -11.27
C PRO A 54 -5.30 -28.70 -9.97
N VAL A 55 -4.80 -29.25 -8.87
CA VAL A 55 -4.67 -28.55 -7.59
C VAL A 55 -3.59 -27.47 -7.70
N VAL A 56 -2.45 -27.79 -8.33
CA VAL A 56 -1.38 -26.80 -8.57
C VAL A 56 -1.85 -25.70 -9.51
N VAL A 57 -2.58 -26.05 -10.58
CA VAL A 57 -3.14 -25.05 -11.51
C VAL A 57 -4.17 -24.16 -10.78
N ALA A 58 -5.06 -24.73 -9.98
CA ALA A 58 -6.01 -23.97 -9.19
C ALA A 58 -5.31 -23.04 -8.15
N TYR A 59 -4.25 -23.54 -7.51
CA TYR A 59 -3.46 -22.74 -6.57
C TYR A 59 -2.74 -21.57 -7.27
N LEU A 60 -2.17 -21.81 -8.45
CA LEU A 60 -1.55 -20.77 -9.26
C LEU A 60 -2.58 -19.74 -9.76
N GLN A 61 -3.79 -20.17 -10.12
CA GLN A 61 -4.87 -19.26 -10.52
C GLN A 61 -5.40 -18.44 -9.34
N LEU A 62 -5.55 -19.01 -8.15
CA LEU A 62 -5.96 -18.29 -6.95
C LEU A 62 -4.88 -17.29 -6.45
N GLY A 63 -3.61 -17.63 -6.57
CA GLY A 63 -2.50 -16.73 -6.19
C GLY A 63 -2.28 -15.57 -7.16
N TYR A 64 -2.51 -15.80 -8.45
CA TYR A 64 -2.24 -14.78 -9.48
C TYR A 64 -3.32 -13.67 -9.55
N HIS A 65 -4.58 -13.97 -9.22
CA HIS A 65 -5.65 -12.97 -9.24
C HIS A 65 -5.70 -12.12 -7.96
N GLY A 66 -5.24 -12.62 -6.83
CA GLY A 66 -5.21 -11.87 -5.58
C GLY A 66 -4.09 -10.83 -5.55
N ASP A 67 -2.93 -11.18 -6.05
CA ASP A 67 -1.76 -10.28 -6.05
C ASP A 67 -1.85 -9.16 -7.10
N LEU A 68 -2.45 -9.41 -8.27
CA LEU A 68 -2.62 -8.38 -9.28
C LEU A 68 -3.64 -7.31 -8.83
N THR A 69 -4.75 -7.70 -8.20
CA THR A 69 -5.73 -6.74 -7.69
C THR A 69 -5.21 -5.98 -6.47
N ALA A 70 -4.47 -6.64 -5.59
CA ALA A 70 -3.82 -5.98 -4.45
C ALA A 70 -2.66 -5.08 -4.91
N SER A 71 -1.93 -5.45 -5.95
CA SER A 71 -0.86 -4.64 -6.53
C SER A 71 -1.40 -3.42 -7.28
N GLU A 72 -2.50 -3.56 -8.04
CA GLU A 72 -3.16 -2.43 -8.72
C GLU A 72 -3.74 -1.43 -7.71
N GLU A 73 -4.35 -1.90 -6.62
CA GLU A 73 -4.86 -1.03 -5.54
C GLU A 73 -3.73 -0.36 -4.74
N TYR A 74 -2.57 -1.02 -4.64
CA TYR A 74 -1.37 -0.46 -3.99
C TYR A 74 -0.54 0.42 -4.94
N GLU A 75 -0.73 0.27 -6.25
CA GLU A 75 0.01 0.98 -7.29
C GLU A 75 -0.73 2.17 -7.91
N SER A 76 -1.91 2.55 -7.41
CA SER A 76 -2.58 3.81 -7.79
C SER A 76 -2.05 4.99 -6.96
N PRO A 77 -0.91 5.60 -7.35
CA PRO A 77 -0.31 6.69 -6.58
C PRO A 77 -1.28 7.84 -6.37
N GLY A 78 -2.18 8.08 -7.33
CA GLY A 78 -3.22 9.10 -7.27
C GLY A 78 -4.25 8.85 -6.18
N GLU A 79 -4.77 7.62 -6.06
CA GLU A 79 -5.80 7.27 -5.06
C GLU A 79 -5.25 7.28 -3.63
N ASN A 80 -4.00 6.85 -3.47
CA ASN A 80 -3.32 6.94 -2.17
C ASN A 80 -3.14 8.39 -1.72
N ALA A 81 -2.78 9.28 -2.64
CA ALA A 81 -2.68 10.71 -2.38
C ALA A 81 -4.04 11.31 -2.02
N ASP A 82 -5.11 10.94 -2.73
CA ASP A 82 -6.47 11.40 -2.42
C ASP A 82 -6.91 11.00 -1.02
N ARG A 83 -6.70 9.75 -0.63
CA ARG A 83 -7.04 9.25 0.71
C ARG A 83 -6.23 9.95 1.80
N LEU A 84 -4.96 10.28 1.53
CA LEU A 84 -4.13 11.04 2.45
C LEU A 84 -4.65 12.47 2.58
N LEU A 85 -4.92 13.15 1.46
CA LEU A 85 -5.46 14.51 1.45
C LEU A 85 -6.83 14.57 2.14
N ALA A 86 -7.72 13.60 1.90
CA ALA A 86 -9.03 13.54 2.54
C ALA A 86 -8.91 13.49 4.07
N ARG A 87 -8.05 12.63 4.60
CA ARG A 87 -7.81 12.54 6.05
C ARG A 87 -7.17 13.82 6.59
N ALA A 88 -6.16 14.34 5.91
CA ALA A 88 -5.47 15.56 6.34
C ALA A 88 -6.40 16.76 6.40
N VAL A 89 -7.28 16.94 5.40
CA VAL A 89 -8.27 18.03 5.37
C VAL A 89 -9.33 17.85 6.45
N HIS A 90 -9.78 16.61 6.68
CA HIS A 90 -10.73 16.32 7.75
C HIS A 90 -10.15 16.69 9.12
N ASP A 91 -8.93 16.25 9.41
CA ASP A 91 -8.25 16.55 10.68
C ASP A 91 -8.03 18.07 10.83
N ALA A 92 -7.45 18.73 9.83
CA ALA A 92 -7.18 20.17 9.86
C ALA A 92 -8.47 21.03 9.89
N GLY A 93 -9.55 20.56 9.29
CA GLY A 93 -10.84 21.24 9.23
C GLY A 93 -11.64 21.10 10.53
N SER A 94 -11.40 20.04 11.31
CA SER A 94 -12.13 19.75 12.54
C SER A 94 -11.54 20.46 13.77
N ASP A 95 -10.20 20.55 13.84
CA ASP A 95 -9.50 20.87 15.09
C ASP A 95 -9.31 22.38 15.34
N ALA A 96 -9.19 23.20 14.31
CA ALA A 96 -8.74 24.58 14.49
C ALA A 96 -9.73 25.69 14.09
N PRO A 97 -10.52 25.58 13.02
CA PRO A 97 -11.22 26.76 12.48
C PRO A 97 -12.35 27.26 13.36
N ALA A 98 -13.01 26.37 14.11
CA ALA A 98 -14.15 26.73 14.95
C ALA A 98 -13.79 27.63 16.15
N ASP A 99 -12.51 27.74 16.50
CA ASP A 99 -12.03 28.61 17.57
C ASP A 99 -11.88 30.07 17.11
N PHE A 100 -11.87 30.32 15.78
CA PHE A 100 -11.71 31.67 15.22
C PHE A 100 -13.07 32.33 15.00
N ALA A 101 -13.18 33.59 15.43
CA ALA A 101 -14.31 34.43 15.05
C ALA A 101 -14.31 34.68 13.53
N TRP A 102 -15.46 35.01 12.98
CA TRP A 102 -15.56 35.28 11.53
C TRP A 102 -14.67 36.43 11.06
N ASP A 103 -14.45 37.42 11.90
CA ASP A 103 -13.56 38.54 11.56
C ASP A 103 -12.08 38.09 11.49
N ASP A 104 -11.72 37.02 12.19
CA ASP A 104 -10.37 36.43 12.20
C ASP A 104 -10.22 35.27 11.18
N ARG A 105 -11.11 35.17 10.20
CA ARG A 105 -11.16 34.08 9.21
C ARG A 105 -9.87 33.87 8.42
N ASP A 106 -9.08 34.93 8.20
CA ASP A 106 -7.82 34.81 7.50
C ASP A 106 -6.78 34.07 8.38
N ALA A 107 -6.80 34.30 9.69
CA ALA A 107 -6.00 33.54 10.65
C ALA A 107 -6.47 32.07 10.75
N ALA A 108 -7.79 31.83 10.67
CA ALA A 108 -8.33 30.47 10.61
C ALA A 108 -7.82 29.71 9.38
N VAL A 109 -7.83 30.34 8.20
CA VAL A 109 -7.31 29.74 6.96
C VAL A 109 -5.82 29.44 7.09
N GLU A 110 -5.06 30.36 7.65
CA GLU A 110 -3.61 30.15 7.84
C GLU A 110 -3.35 29.00 8.82
N SER A 111 -4.11 28.89 9.91
CA SER A 111 -4.03 27.77 10.85
C SER A 111 -4.28 26.42 10.16
N VAL A 112 -5.29 26.31 9.31
CA VAL A 112 -5.57 25.11 8.51
C VAL A 112 -4.42 24.77 7.58
N ARG A 113 -3.85 25.78 6.91
CA ARG A 113 -2.72 25.56 5.99
C ARG A 113 -1.47 25.10 6.72
N ILE A 114 -1.18 25.68 7.89
CA ILE A 114 -0.07 25.25 8.76
C ILE A 114 -0.30 23.79 9.21
N ALA A 115 -1.52 23.41 9.58
CA ALA A 115 -1.84 22.04 9.97
C ALA A 115 -1.71 21.04 8.81
N LEU A 116 -1.98 21.46 7.56
CA LEU A 116 -1.87 20.64 6.37
C LEU A 116 -0.41 20.47 5.89
N GLU A 117 0.45 21.46 6.09
CA GLU A 117 1.81 21.47 5.51
C GLU A 117 2.63 20.21 5.81
N PRO A 118 2.68 19.65 7.06
CA PRO A 118 3.42 18.42 7.32
C PRO A 118 2.92 17.22 6.51
N ARG A 119 1.63 17.17 6.20
CA ARG A 119 1.02 16.09 5.41
C ARG A 119 1.33 16.26 3.92
N LEU A 120 1.32 17.50 3.44
CA LEU A 120 1.71 17.83 2.06
C LEU A 120 3.20 17.56 1.84
N ASP A 121 4.06 17.88 2.80
CA ASP A 121 5.48 17.58 2.74
C ASP A 121 5.76 16.07 2.79
N ALA A 122 5.06 15.34 3.64
CA ALA A 122 5.14 13.89 3.68
C ALA A 122 4.73 13.28 2.33
N LEU A 123 3.70 13.83 1.67
CA LEU A 123 3.28 13.38 0.33
C LEU A 123 4.34 13.73 -0.72
N ARG A 124 4.88 14.94 -0.72
CA ARG A 124 5.92 15.40 -1.66
C ARG A 124 7.20 14.58 -1.55
N SER A 125 7.58 14.16 -0.34
CA SER A 125 8.77 13.33 -0.08
C SER A 125 8.51 11.83 -0.20
N SER A 126 7.25 11.40 -0.22
CA SER A 126 6.90 9.99 -0.33
C SER A 126 7.27 9.44 -1.71
N ARG A 127 7.70 8.17 -1.75
CA ARG A 127 7.99 7.43 -2.99
C ARG A 127 9.05 8.02 -3.92
N VAL A 128 9.81 9.01 -3.50
CA VAL A 128 10.94 9.55 -4.30
C VAL A 128 11.96 8.45 -4.62
N GLU A 129 12.24 7.58 -3.66
CA GLU A 129 13.15 6.43 -3.84
C GLU A 129 12.62 5.39 -4.85
N SER A 130 11.30 5.33 -5.06
CA SER A 130 10.67 4.49 -6.09
C SER A 130 10.41 5.21 -7.42
N GLY A 131 11.04 6.36 -7.64
CA GLY A 131 10.92 7.11 -8.89
C GLY A 131 9.59 7.84 -9.09
N THR A 132 8.75 7.94 -8.05
CA THR A 132 7.49 8.68 -8.12
C THR A 132 7.59 9.99 -7.36
N VAL A 133 7.25 11.10 -8.00
CA VAL A 133 7.29 12.45 -7.43
C VAL A 133 5.89 13.04 -7.39
N TYR A 134 5.47 13.53 -6.23
CA TYR A 134 4.23 14.28 -6.06
C TYR A 134 4.50 15.77 -5.98
N ARG A 135 3.72 16.54 -6.74
CA ARG A 135 3.63 18.00 -6.59
C ARG A 135 2.19 18.34 -6.23
N VAL A 136 2.00 18.96 -5.07
CA VAL A 136 0.68 19.35 -4.57
C VAL A 136 0.71 20.83 -4.24
N GLY A 137 -0.26 21.56 -4.77
CA GLY A 137 -0.47 22.99 -4.51
C GLY A 137 -1.93 23.29 -4.27
N TYR A 138 -2.23 24.41 -3.61
CA TYR A 138 -3.62 24.85 -3.44
C TYR A 138 -4.17 25.42 -4.74
N ASN A 139 -5.46 25.14 -5.04
CA ASN A 139 -6.15 25.66 -6.22
C ASN A 139 -7.30 26.59 -5.84
N GLN A 140 -7.06 27.90 -5.98
CA GLN A 140 -8.06 28.94 -5.69
C GLN A 140 -9.28 28.85 -6.61
N SER A 141 -9.06 28.62 -7.91
CA SER A 141 -10.14 28.60 -8.91
C SER A 141 -11.08 27.42 -8.71
N ALA A 142 -10.54 26.24 -8.40
CA ALA A 142 -11.33 25.06 -8.10
C ALA A 142 -12.12 25.22 -6.81
N ALA A 143 -11.55 25.85 -5.78
CA ALA A 143 -12.26 26.18 -4.55
C ALA A 143 -13.43 27.16 -4.81
N GLU A 144 -13.24 28.16 -5.68
CA GLU A 144 -14.29 29.10 -6.08
C GLU A 144 -15.42 28.41 -6.85
N ALA A 145 -15.09 27.53 -7.79
CA ALA A 145 -16.04 26.73 -8.54
C ALA A 145 -16.85 25.82 -7.59
N TRP A 146 -16.18 25.14 -6.67
CA TRP A 146 -16.83 24.29 -5.66
C TRP A 146 -17.75 25.12 -4.75
N ARG A 147 -17.29 26.27 -4.25
CA ARG A 147 -18.10 27.18 -3.45
C ARG A 147 -19.38 27.60 -4.18
N ALA A 148 -19.28 27.95 -5.45
CA ALA A 148 -20.43 28.40 -6.24
C ALA A 148 -21.51 27.31 -6.37
N ALA A 149 -21.10 26.04 -6.42
CA ALA A 149 -22.01 24.90 -6.58
C ALA A 149 -22.51 24.30 -5.25
N ASN A 150 -21.71 24.41 -4.16
CA ASN A 150 -21.95 23.62 -2.95
C ASN A 150 -22.11 24.46 -1.67
N CYS A 151 -22.04 25.80 -1.73
CA CYS A 151 -22.18 26.61 -0.51
C CYS A 151 -23.53 26.36 0.14
N PRO A 152 -23.59 25.83 1.38
CA PRO A 152 -24.85 25.60 2.06
C PRO A 152 -25.55 26.94 2.36
N GLY A 153 -26.83 27.05 2.02
CA GLY A 153 -27.66 28.22 2.26
C GLY A 153 -29.12 27.83 2.41
N GLY A 154 -29.98 28.80 2.67
CA GLY A 154 -31.43 28.60 2.73
C GLY A 154 -32.09 29.47 3.76
N PRO A 155 -33.43 29.67 3.65
CA PRO A 155 -34.15 30.64 4.48
C PRO A 155 -34.21 30.29 5.97
N ASP A 156 -34.07 28.99 6.31
CA ASP A 156 -34.15 28.51 7.69
C ASP A 156 -32.76 28.16 8.30
N ARG A 157 -31.69 28.58 7.65
CA ARG A 157 -30.31 28.28 8.10
C ARG A 157 -29.58 29.55 8.49
N GLN A 158 -29.06 29.57 9.71
CA GLN A 158 -28.25 30.67 10.23
C GLN A 158 -26.78 30.53 9.78
N PHE A 159 -26.56 30.35 8.47
CA PHE A 159 -25.24 30.31 7.87
C PHE A 159 -25.03 31.57 7.04
N GLY A 160 -23.93 32.25 7.26
CA GLY A 160 -23.48 33.33 6.42
C GLY A 160 -22.94 32.88 5.08
N ASP A 161 -22.44 33.83 4.32
CA ASP A 161 -21.86 33.59 3.00
C ASP A 161 -20.58 32.72 3.08
N CYS A 162 -20.41 31.87 2.07
CA CYS A 162 -19.13 31.20 1.89
C CYS A 162 -18.10 32.14 1.26
N LYS A 163 -16.88 32.07 1.72
CA LYS A 163 -15.70 32.77 1.17
C LYS A 163 -14.64 31.75 0.75
N VAL A 164 -13.80 32.13 -0.17
CA VAL A 164 -12.62 31.36 -0.56
C VAL A 164 -11.37 32.20 -0.27
N ARG A 165 -10.41 31.56 0.37
CA ARG A 165 -9.10 32.14 0.68
C ARG A 165 -8.02 31.09 0.43
N GLN A 166 -7.12 31.37 -0.50
CA GLN A 166 -5.92 30.55 -0.75
C GLN A 166 -6.24 29.04 -0.97
N GLY A 167 -7.33 28.75 -1.71
CA GLY A 167 -7.75 27.38 -1.99
C GLY A 167 -8.59 26.72 -0.89
N VAL A 168 -8.88 27.43 0.22
CA VAL A 168 -9.73 26.96 1.31
C VAL A 168 -11.09 27.62 1.23
N VAL A 169 -12.16 26.84 1.29
CA VAL A 169 -13.55 27.30 1.34
C VAL A 169 -14.00 27.36 2.79
N ILE A 170 -14.42 28.52 3.23
CA ILE A 170 -14.88 28.79 4.59
C ILE A 170 -16.28 29.37 4.58
N GLN A 171 -17.02 29.16 5.67
CA GLN A 171 -18.35 29.71 5.90
C GLN A 171 -18.48 30.24 7.32
N GLU A 172 -19.21 31.34 7.46
CA GLU A 172 -19.63 31.86 8.76
C GLU A 172 -20.77 31.00 9.29
N ARG A 173 -20.64 30.52 10.54
CA ARG A 173 -21.68 29.82 11.27
C ARG A 173 -21.69 30.30 12.73
N ALA A 174 -22.75 30.92 13.15
CA ALA A 174 -22.92 31.47 14.50
C ALA A 174 -21.72 32.38 14.94
N GLY A 175 -21.26 33.25 14.04
CA GLY A 175 -20.17 34.19 14.29
C GLY A 175 -18.75 33.53 14.25
N ARG A 176 -18.66 32.26 13.88
CA ARG A 176 -17.42 31.50 13.82
C ARG A 176 -17.08 31.07 12.40
N THR A 177 -15.80 30.79 12.19
CA THR A 177 -15.30 30.33 10.91
C THR A 177 -15.33 28.81 10.84
N HIS A 178 -15.97 28.27 9.81
CA HIS A 178 -15.97 26.82 9.52
C HIS A 178 -15.35 26.55 8.16
N VAL A 179 -14.50 25.54 8.07
CA VAL A 179 -13.95 25.07 6.79
C VAL A 179 -14.93 24.10 6.16
N LEU A 180 -15.21 24.29 4.88
CA LEU A 180 -16.11 23.43 4.12
C LEU A 180 -15.36 22.51 3.17
N ALA A 181 -14.31 23.00 2.52
CA ALA A 181 -13.51 22.24 1.59
C ALA A 181 -12.12 22.87 1.39
N VAL A 182 -11.18 22.07 0.91
CA VAL A 182 -9.88 22.55 0.41
C VAL A 182 -9.66 21.99 -0.99
N ALA A 183 -9.22 22.83 -1.91
CA ALA A 183 -8.92 22.44 -3.28
C ALA A 183 -7.43 22.41 -3.54
N PHE A 184 -7.00 21.37 -4.26
CA PHE A 184 -5.60 21.13 -4.62
C PHE A 184 -5.46 20.83 -6.11
N ASP A 185 -4.35 21.27 -6.70
CA ASP A 185 -3.80 20.68 -7.90
C ASP A 185 -2.74 19.65 -7.51
N MET A 186 -2.85 18.48 -8.06
CA MET A 186 -1.91 17.39 -7.84
C MET A 186 -1.32 16.94 -9.17
N ARG A 187 0.01 16.88 -9.23
CA ARG A 187 0.74 16.27 -10.32
C ARG A 187 1.56 15.11 -9.79
N VAL A 188 1.37 13.95 -10.35
CA VAL A 188 2.12 12.73 -10.07
C VAL A 188 2.99 12.42 -11.27
N ILE A 189 4.27 12.26 -11.05
CA ILE A 189 5.27 11.99 -12.10
C ILE A 189 5.97 10.69 -11.72
N SER A 190 5.95 9.70 -12.59
CA SER A 190 6.73 8.47 -12.53
C SER A 190 7.67 8.37 -13.72
N GLU A 191 8.49 7.31 -13.78
CA GLU A 191 9.40 7.07 -14.92
C GLU A 191 8.64 7.00 -16.25
N ASP A 192 7.45 6.38 -16.26
CA ASP A 192 6.72 6.06 -17.49
C ASP A 192 5.51 6.97 -17.72
N ALA A 193 5.07 7.76 -16.74
CA ALA A 193 3.84 8.53 -16.81
C ALA A 193 3.87 9.83 -16.00
N ALA A 194 3.08 10.80 -16.46
CA ALA A 194 2.73 11.99 -15.69
C ALA A 194 1.22 12.16 -15.69
N MET A 195 0.63 12.34 -14.52
CA MET A 195 -0.78 12.59 -14.33
C MET A 195 -0.99 13.92 -13.61
N GLU A 196 -1.91 14.72 -14.11
CA GLU A 196 -2.37 15.96 -13.46
C GLU A 196 -3.85 15.84 -13.15
N ARG A 197 -4.24 16.26 -11.95
CA ARG A 197 -5.64 16.31 -11.55
C ARG A 197 -5.89 17.40 -10.51
N THR A 198 -7.09 17.96 -10.56
CA THR A 198 -7.60 18.84 -9.52
C THR A 198 -8.51 18.04 -8.58
N VAL A 199 -8.28 18.17 -7.28
CA VAL A 199 -9.03 17.47 -6.24
C VAL A 199 -9.62 18.52 -5.30
N VAL A 200 -10.93 18.42 -5.04
CA VAL A 200 -11.57 19.21 -3.99
C VAL A 200 -12.01 18.28 -2.88
N VAL A 201 -11.48 18.48 -1.70
CA VAL A 201 -11.72 17.64 -0.52
C VAL A 201 -12.64 18.38 0.43
N PRO A 202 -13.89 17.90 0.65
CA PRO A 202 -14.76 18.45 1.69
C PRO A 202 -14.20 18.11 3.08
N SER A 203 -14.27 19.05 4.02
CA SER A 203 -13.86 18.84 5.41
C SER A 203 -14.97 18.19 6.25
N VAL A 204 -16.22 18.27 5.79
CA VAL A 204 -17.41 17.76 6.49
C VAL A 204 -18.13 16.78 5.59
N GLY A 205 -18.37 15.59 6.11
CA GLY A 205 -19.35 14.66 5.57
C GLY A 205 -20.72 14.91 6.20
#